data_93f1a2329d5484f4033711fd41484a2c
#
_entry.id   93f1a2329d5484f4033711fd41484a2c
#
_cell.length_a   1.000
_cell.length_b   1.000
_cell.length_c   1.000
_cell.angle_alpha   90.00
_cell.angle_beta   90.00
_cell.angle_gamma   90.00
#
_symmetry.space_group_name_H-M   'P 1'
#
loop_
_entity.id
_entity.type
_entity.pdbx_description
1 polymer ?
#
loop_
_entity_poly.entity_id
_entity_poly.type
_entity_poly.pdbx_seq_one_letter_code
_entity_poly.pdbx_strand_id
1 'polypeptide(L)'
;MAYGPRNMAPARGGPSGQRPPAGGSGSAPGHRASGSDAGGRTREIEEALRPPAQPPVYFAANSGAVRAELLDHEAKTAAQELSRIPASQLRRFYAEATALKRRLDLATTSIPDEEVQAQMVLLKAKAAYTCGRQSQYPIELVRFFARHAAAVKGKDDFQRGFQPHFEAVMAYHRVFEIKKRGGEE
;
A
#
# COMPACT_ATOMS: atom_id res chain seq x y z
N MET A 1 48.65 34.69 6.12
CA MET A 1 48.04 35.86 6.76
C MET A 1 46.71 35.39 7.30
N ALA A 2 46.54 34.84 8.46
CA ALA A 2 46.58 35.38 9.82
C ALA A 2 45.52 36.47 10.06
N TYR A 3 44.60 36.14 10.92
CA TYR A 3 43.87 36.84 11.98
C TYR A 3 42.44 36.29 12.03
N GLY A 4 41.89 35.62 13.00
CA GLY A 4 42.03 35.60 14.43
C GLY A 4 40.90 36.36 15.14
N PRO A 5 40.43 35.87 16.29
CA PRO A 5 39.02 35.96 16.76
C PRO A 5 38.82 37.00 17.90
N ARG A 6 37.56 37.33 18.27
CA ARG A 6 37.14 37.91 19.59
C ARG A 6 35.65 37.72 19.75
N ASN A 7 35.10 36.91 20.63
CA ASN A 7 35.05 36.99 22.12
C ASN A 7 34.34 38.24 22.65
N MET A 8 33.14 38.07 23.24
CA MET A 8 32.79 38.60 24.57
C MET A 8 31.30 38.33 24.91
N ALA A 9 31.07 37.57 25.97
CA ALA A 9 29.94 37.66 26.89
C ALA A 9 30.38 38.63 28.02
N PRO A 10 29.64 38.95 29.12
CA PRO A 10 28.33 38.55 29.64
C PRO A 10 27.53 39.72 30.30
N ALA A 11 26.31 39.45 30.80
CA ALA A 11 25.76 40.05 32.07
C ALA A 11 24.32 39.49 32.26
N ARG A 12 24.07 38.71 33.24
CA ARG A 12 23.65 38.94 34.66
C ARG A 12 22.34 39.73 34.79
N GLY A 13 21.33 39.11 35.42
CA GLY A 13 20.22 39.75 36.08
C GLY A 13 19.04 38.81 36.33
N GLY A 14 19.01 38.04 37.44
CA GLY A 14 17.77 37.68 38.09
C GLY A 14 17.36 38.82 39.05
N PRO A 15 16.21 38.81 39.71
CA PRO A 15 15.77 37.73 40.60
C PRO A 15 14.24 37.49 40.71
N SER A 16 13.92 36.45 41.45
CA SER A 16 12.82 36.26 42.41
C SER A 16 11.34 36.32 41.95
N GLY A 17 10.71 35.19 41.99
CA GLY A 17 9.77 34.95 43.08
C GLY A 17 8.31 35.14 42.72
N GLN A 18 7.58 34.04 42.54
CA GLN A 18 6.29 33.86 43.20
C GLN A 18 5.67 32.53 42.79
N ARG A 19 5.50 31.65 43.72
CA ARG A 19 4.69 30.43 43.66
C ARG A 19 3.23 30.86 43.89
N PRO A 20 2.28 30.47 43.07
CA PRO A 20 0.86 30.38 43.50
C PRO A 20 0.42 28.95 43.77
N PRO A 21 -0.74 28.82 44.39
CA PRO A 21 -1.09 27.68 45.25
C PRO A 21 -1.68 26.50 44.52
N ALA A 22 -1.62 25.37 45.20
CA ALA A 22 -2.34 24.11 44.86
C ALA A 22 -3.85 24.31 44.94
N GLY A 23 -4.56 23.69 43.97
CA GLY A 23 -6.00 23.50 44.09
C GLY A 23 -6.65 23.31 42.75
N GLY A 24 -7.06 22.08 42.45
CA GLY A 24 -7.90 21.81 41.28
C GLY A 24 -7.77 20.37 40.79
N SER A 25 -8.34 19.43 41.52
CA SER A 25 -8.67 18.10 41.07
C SER A 25 -9.69 18.20 39.92
N GLY A 26 -9.18 18.22 38.68
CA GLY A 26 -9.96 18.10 37.46
C GLY A 26 -9.76 16.70 36.91
N SER A 27 -10.72 15.81 37.16
CA SER A 27 -10.84 14.50 36.51
C SER A 27 -10.79 14.67 35.00
N ALA A 28 -9.70 14.29 34.38
CA ALA A 28 -9.63 14.13 32.94
C ALA A 28 -10.58 12.98 32.53
N PRO A 29 -11.49 13.19 31.56
CA PRO A 29 -12.26 12.11 31.00
C PRO A 29 -11.32 11.15 30.29
N GLY A 30 -11.26 9.92 30.77
CA GLY A 30 -10.44 8.87 30.22
C GLY A 30 -10.75 8.63 28.74
N HIS A 31 -9.80 8.88 27.88
CA HIS A 31 -9.76 8.35 26.55
C HIS A 31 -9.43 6.85 26.62
N ARG A 32 -10.43 6.06 27.03
CA ARG A 32 -10.46 4.61 26.84
C ARG A 32 -11.40 4.30 25.68
N ALA A 33 -10.91 4.45 24.43
CA ALA A 33 -11.56 3.84 23.27
C ALA A 33 -10.63 3.83 22.06
N SER A 34 -9.57 3.03 22.05
CA SER A 34 -8.88 2.68 20.80
C SER A 34 -8.16 1.32 20.81
N GLY A 35 -8.32 0.53 21.87
CA GLY A 35 -7.64 -0.78 21.97
C GLY A 35 -8.35 -1.93 21.26
N SER A 36 -9.67 -1.88 21.09
CA SER A 36 -10.44 -2.98 20.49
C SER A 36 -10.44 -2.96 18.96
N ASP A 37 -10.40 -1.77 18.37
CA ASP A 37 -10.46 -1.59 16.90
C ASP A 37 -9.13 -1.94 16.23
N ALA A 38 -8.01 -1.59 16.84
CA ALA A 38 -6.68 -1.93 16.35
C ALA A 38 -6.43 -3.45 16.33
N GLY A 39 -6.90 -4.19 17.35
CA GLY A 39 -6.79 -5.64 17.40
C GLY A 39 -7.65 -6.35 16.36
N GLY A 40 -8.83 -5.84 16.07
CA GLY A 40 -9.72 -6.33 15.01
C GLY A 40 -9.08 -6.18 13.65
N ARG A 41 -8.57 -4.97 13.35
CA ARG A 41 -7.92 -4.67 12.07
C ARG A 41 -6.66 -5.50 11.81
N THR A 42 -5.86 -5.73 12.84
CA THR A 42 -4.67 -6.59 12.72
C THR A 42 -5.05 -8.02 12.32
N ARG A 43 -6.08 -8.60 12.92
CA ARG A 43 -6.58 -9.93 12.55
C ARG A 43 -7.11 -10.00 11.13
N GLU A 44 -7.84 -8.98 10.68
CA GLU A 44 -8.31 -8.89 9.29
C GLU A 44 -7.14 -8.87 8.30
N ILE A 45 -6.08 -8.13 8.61
CA ILE A 45 -4.88 -8.07 7.78
C ILE A 45 -4.16 -9.43 7.78
N GLU A 46 -3.99 -10.07 8.93
CA GLU A 46 -3.38 -11.40 9.04
C GLU A 46 -4.15 -12.44 8.23
N GLU A 47 -5.47 -12.41 8.28
CA GLU A 47 -6.31 -13.28 7.48
C GLU A 47 -6.18 -13.00 5.98
N ALA A 48 -6.20 -11.72 5.59
CA ALA A 48 -6.05 -11.30 4.20
C ALA A 48 -4.66 -11.61 3.60
N LEU A 49 -3.64 -11.74 4.43
CA LEU A 49 -2.28 -12.14 4.02
C LEU A 49 -2.16 -13.64 3.69
N ARG A 50 -3.12 -14.47 4.12
CA ARG A 50 -3.09 -15.90 3.83
C ARG A 50 -3.20 -16.14 2.32
N PRO A 51 -2.45 -17.09 1.78
CA PRO A 51 -2.60 -17.49 0.39
C PRO A 51 -4.04 -17.94 0.13
N PRO A 52 -4.66 -17.53 -0.99
CA PRO A 52 -5.98 -18.02 -1.33
C PRO A 52 -5.92 -19.52 -1.68
N ALA A 53 -7.02 -20.23 -1.44
CA ALA A 53 -7.15 -21.64 -1.82
C ALA A 53 -7.00 -21.84 -3.35
N GLN A 54 -7.43 -20.84 -4.12
CA GLN A 54 -7.30 -20.82 -5.57
C GLN A 54 -6.67 -19.49 -6.00
N PRO A 55 -5.37 -19.48 -6.31
CA PRO A 55 -4.71 -18.30 -6.88
C PRO A 55 -5.24 -18.00 -8.29
N PRO A 56 -5.16 -16.74 -8.76
CA PRO A 56 -5.54 -16.38 -10.12
C PRO A 56 -4.82 -17.20 -11.18
N VAL A 57 -5.56 -17.62 -12.19
CA VAL A 57 -5.00 -18.27 -13.37
C VAL A 57 -4.91 -17.23 -14.48
N TYR A 58 -3.71 -16.95 -14.96
CA TYR A 58 -3.48 -15.90 -15.95
C TYR A 58 -3.71 -16.37 -17.39
N PHE A 59 -3.40 -17.63 -17.67
CA PHE A 59 -3.35 -18.14 -19.03
C PHE A 59 -4.42 -19.20 -19.27
N ALA A 60 -4.92 -19.24 -20.50
CA ALA A 60 -5.80 -20.29 -20.95
C ALA A 60 -5.01 -21.60 -21.12
N ALA A 61 -5.54 -22.69 -20.57
CA ALA A 61 -4.88 -24.00 -20.55
C ALA A 61 -4.50 -24.52 -21.94
N ASN A 62 -5.31 -24.20 -22.97
CA ASN A 62 -5.15 -24.77 -24.31
C ASN A 62 -4.20 -23.97 -25.22
N SER A 63 -3.98 -22.68 -24.94
CA SER A 63 -3.24 -21.79 -25.84
C SER A 63 -2.07 -21.08 -25.20
N GLY A 64 -2.00 -21.04 -23.85
CA GLY A 64 -1.04 -20.20 -23.14
C GLY A 64 -1.25 -18.69 -23.35
N ALA A 65 -2.36 -18.31 -23.98
CA ALA A 65 -2.74 -16.91 -24.14
C ALA A 65 -3.30 -16.35 -22.83
N VAL A 66 -3.16 -15.06 -22.62
CA VAL A 66 -3.78 -14.36 -21.47
C VAL A 66 -5.30 -14.47 -21.61
N ARG A 67 -5.96 -14.81 -20.52
CA ARG A 67 -7.43 -14.94 -20.49
C ARG A 67 -8.08 -13.56 -20.63
N ALA A 68 -9.03 -13.44 -21.54
CA ALA A 68 -9.78 -12.19 -21.73
C ALA A 68 -10.57 -11.79 -20.48
N GLU A 69 -11.16 -12.75 -19.77
CA GLU A 69 -11.91 -12.54 -18.53
C GLU A 69 -11.04 -11.90 -17.43
N LEU A 70 -9.75 -12.22 -17.41
CA LEU A 70 -8.78 -11.64 -16.49
C LEU A 70 -8.67 -10.13 -16.69
N LEU A 71 -8.68 -9.69 -17.95
CA LEU A 71 -8.50 -8.27 -18.32
C LEU A 71 -9.81 -7.47 -18.32
N ASP A 72 -10.95 -8.14 -18.35
CA ASP A 72 -12.27 -7.51 -18.35
C ASP A 72 -12.98 -7.74 -17.01
N HIS A 73 -13.70 -8.84 -16.86
CA HIS A 73 -14.58 -9.06 -15.72
C HIS A 73 -13.83 -9.11 -14.38
N GLU A 74 -12.72 -9.86 -14.32
CA GLU A 74 -11.94 -9.98 -13.07
C GLU A 74 -11.24 -8.66 -12.70
N ALA A 75 -10.72 -7.95 -13.70
CA ALA A 75 -10.11 -6.63 -13.48
C ALA A 75 -11.13 -5.58 -13.03
N LYS A 76 -12.34 -5.59 -13.61
CA LYS A 76 -13.43 -4.69 -13.23
C LYS A 76 -13.91 -4.97 -11.80
N THR A 77 -14.06 -6.23 -11.43
CA THR A 77 -14.42 -6.63 -10.06
C THR A 77 -13.37 -6.17 -9.06
N ALA A 78 -12.10 -6.44 -9.33
CA ALA A 78 -11.00 -5.98 -8.49
C ALA A 78 -10.96 -4.44 -8.37
N ALA A 79 -11.18 -3.71 -9.46
CA ALA A 79 -11.22 -2.25 -9.45
C ALA A 79 -12.39 -1.71 -8.60
N GLN A 80 -13.53 -2.40 -8.61
CA GLN A 80 -14.69 -2.04 -7.79
C GLN A 80 -14.42 -2.27 -6.30
N GLU A 81 -13.81 -3.41 -5.93
CA GLU A 81 -13.36 -3.71 -4.58
C GLU A 81 -12.35 -2.66 -4.05
N LEU A 82 -11.47 -2.17 -4.93
CA LEU A 82 -10.45 -1.17 -4.62
C LEU A 82 -10.94 0.28 -4.75
N SER A 83 -12.19 0.53 -5.11
CA SER A 83 -12.72 1.87 -5.43
C SER A 83 -12.64 2.90 -4.29
N ARG A 84 -12.51 2.44 -3.04
CA ARG A 84 -12.29 3.32 -1.87
C ARG A 84 -10.85 3.79 -1.69
N ILE A 85 -9.91 3.21 -2.44
CA ILE A 85 -8.51 3.62 -2.38
C ILE A 85 -8.31 4.81 -3.31
N PRO A 86 -7.71 5.92 -2.84
CA PRO A 86 -7.37 7.04 -3.72
C PRO A 86 -6.51 6.58 -4.91
N ALA A 87 -6.82 7.06 -6.11
CA ALA A 87 -6.05 6.71 -7.32
C ALA A 87 -4.56 7.02 -7.18
N SER A 88 -4.20 8.07 -6.45
CA SER A 88 -2.80 8.41 -6.16
C SER A 88 -2.07 7.32 -5.38
N GLN A 89 -2.77 6.67 -4.45
CA GLN A 89 -2.19 5.57 -3.67
C GLN A 89 -2.06 4.30 -4.52
N LEU A 90 -3.08 3.96 -5.29
CA LEU A 90 -3.03 2.79 -6.16
C LEU A 90 -1.95 2.94 -7.26
N ARG A 91 -1.77 4.16 -7.80
CA ARG A 91 -0.68 4.48 -8.75
C ARG A 91 0.71 4.22 -8.19
N ARG A 92 0.94 4.36 -6.88
CA ARG A 92 2.24 4.03 -6.27
C ARG A 92 2.56 2.56 -6.40
N PHE A 93 1.59 1.69 -6.12
CA PHE A 93 1.75 0.25 -6.34
C PHE A 93 1.95 -0.09 -7.81
N TYR A 94 1.19 0.56 -8.70
CA TYR A 94 1.35 0.38 -10.14
C TYR A 94 2.71 0.83 -10.63
N ALA A 95 3.23 1.95 -10.15
CA ALA A 95 4.56 2.45 -10.49
C ALA A 95 5.66 1.45 -10.09
N GLU A 96 5.55 0.80 -8.93
CA GLU A 96 6.49 -0.24 -8.50
C GLU A 96 6.43 -1.48 -9.40
N ALA A 97 5.23 -1.94 -9.76
CA ALA A 97 5.06 -3.04 -10.70
C ALA A 97 5.63 -2.67 -12.08
N THR A 98 5.39 -1.46 -12.57
CA THR A 98 5.95 -0.98 -13.84
C THR A 98 7.47 -0.86 -13.80
N ALA A 99 8.05 -0.43 -12.67
CA ALA A 99 9.51 -0.39 -12.50
C ALA A 99 10.13 -1.79 -12.56
N LEU A 100 9.48 -2.80 -11.93
CA LEU A 100 9.93 -4.18 -12.05
C LEU A 100 9.83 -4.67 -13.50
N LYS A 101 8.69 -4.42 -14.19
CA LYS A 101 8.54 -4.78 -15.60
C LYS A 101 9.66 -4.20 -16.44
N ARG A 102 9.92 -2.90 -16.31
CA ARG A 102 11.00 -2.22 -17.05
C ARG A 102 12.37 -2.83 -16.76
N ARG A 103 12.65 -3.17 -15.50
CA ARG A 103 13.90 -3.85 -15.13
C ARG A 103 14.02 -5.21 -15.80
N LEU A 104 12.94 -6.00 -15.86
CA LEU A 104 12.90 -7.28 -16.54
C LEU A 104 13.05 -7.15 -18.06
N ASP A 105 12.49 -6.09 -18.67
CA ASP A 105 12.60 -5.83 -20.12
C ASP A 105 14.02 -5.39 -20.52
N LEU A 106 14.71 -4.63 -19.66
CA LEU A 106 16.02 -4.06 -19.94
C LEU A 106 17.20 -4.92 -19.47
N ALA A 107 16.93 -5.99 -18.72
CA ALA A 107 17.96 -6.84 -18.15
C ALA A 107 18.75 -7.56 -19.26
N THR A 108 20.07 -7.37 -19.29
CA THR A 108 21.00 -8.07 -20.19
C THR A 108 21.32 -9.48 -19.72
N THR A 109 21.11 -9.76 -18.44
CA THR A 109 21.24 -11.08 -17.82
C THR A 109 19.87 -11.54 -17.30
N SER A 110 19.67 -12.85 -17.25
CA SER A 110 18.42 -13.39 -16.72
C SER A 110 18.25 -13.02 -15.24
N ILE A 111 17.13 -12.39 -14.90
CA ILE A 111 16.72 -12.16 -13.52
C ILE A 111 16.07 -13.45 -13.02
N PRO A 112 16.50 -14.00 -11.87
CA PRO A 112 15.89 -15.21 -11.30
C PRO A 112 14.40 -15.03 -10.98
N ASP A 113 13.62 -16.08 -11.17
CA ASP A 113 12.18 -16.07 -10.86
C ASP A 113 11.91 -15.82 -9.37
N GLU A 114 12.79 -16.25 -8.50
CA GLU A 114 12.74 -16.00 -7.05
C GLU A 114 12.82 -14.49 -6.74
N GLU A 115 13.57 -13.74 -7.53
CA GLU A 115 13.63 -12.28 -7.36
C GLU A 115 12.29 -11.61 -7.76
N VAL A 116 11.65 -12.09 -8.81
CA VAL A 116 10.32 -11.63 -9.21
C VAL A 116 9.29 -11.95 -8.14
N GLN A 117 9.32 -13.17 -7.59
CA GLN A 117 8.46 -13.58 -6.47
C GLN A 117 8.70 -12.71 -5.23
N ALA A 118 9.97 -12.44 -4.89
CA ALA A 118 10.31 -11.57 -3.76
C ALA A 118 9.71 -10.17 -3.91
N GLN A 119 9.71 -9.59 -5.12
CA GLN A 119 9.09 -8.28 -5.37
C GLN A 119 7.57 -8.34 -5.20
N MET A 120 6.91 -9.42 -5.61
CA MET A 120 5.47 -9.60 -5.38
C MET A 120 5.14 -9.72 -3.88
N VAL A 121 5.99 -10.41 -3.11
CA VAL A 121 5.86 -10.49 -1.65
C VAL A 121 6.06 -9.11 -1.01
N LEU A 122 6.98 -8.28 -1.50
CA LEU A 122 7.15 -6.91 -1.04
C LEU A 122 5.93 -6.03 -1.32
N LEU A 123 5.31 -6.15 -2.50
CA LEU A 123 4.06 -5.44 -2.81
C LEU A 123 2.94 -5.84 -1.85
N LYS A 124 2.80 -7.15 -1.55
CA LYS A 124 1.87 -7.66 -0.54
C LYS A 124 2.14 -7.05 0.84
N ALA A 125 3.39 -7.04 1.30
CA ALA A 125 3.77 -6.47 2.59
C ALA A 125 3.46 -4.97 2.68
N LYS A 126 3.73 -4.21 1.60
CA LYS A 126 3.39 -2.80 1.50
C LYS A 126 1.88 -2.54 1.54
N ALA A 127 1.08 -3.41 0.92
CA ALA A 127 -0.37 -3.33 1.00
C ALA A 127 -0.86 -3.53 2.43
N ALA A 128 -0.34 -4.54 3.14
CA ALA A 128 -0.65 -4.78 4.54
C ALA A 128 -0.27 -3.60 5.43
N TYR A 129 0.93 -3.05 5.26
CA TYR A 129 1.38 -1.85 5.98
C TYR A 129 0.46 -0.65 5.71
N THR A 130 0.09 -0.43 4.45
CA THR A 130 -0.79 0.68 4.04
C THR A 130 -2.17 0.56 4.70
N CYS A 131 -2.77 -0.63 4.69
CA CYS A 131 -4.07 -0.88 5.34
C CYS A 131 -3.98 -0.86 6.87
N GLY A 132 -2.87 -1.26 7.46
CA GLY A 132 -2.64 -1.16 8.90
C GLY A 132 -2.50 0.28 9.37
N ARG A 133 -1.88 1.12 8.57
CA ARG A 133 -1.69 2.54 8.88
C ARG A 133 -2.94 3.39 8.60
N GLN A 134 -3.77 2.98 7.65
CA GLN A 134 -4.95 3.71 7.21
C GLN A 134 -6.17 2.79 7.25
N SER A 135 -6.86 2.78 8.38
CA SER A 135 -7.98 1.88 8.64
C SER A 135 -9.17 2.07 7.69
N GLN A 136 -9.31 3.26 7.07
CA GLN A 136 -10.33 3.54 6.07
C GLN A 136 -10.10 2.82 4.73
N TYR A 137 -8.90 2.29 4.47
CA TYR A 137 -8.64 1.56 3.23
C TYR A 137 -9.19 0.13 3.31
N PRO A 138 -9.82 -0.35 2.23
CA PRO A 138 -10.40 -1.67 2.20
C PRO A 138 -9.32 -2.75 2.30
N ILE A 139 -9.64 -3.82 3.01
CA ILE A 139 -8.74 -4.97 3.20
C ILE A 139 -8.49 -5.71 1.87
N GLU A 140 -9.36 -5.48 0.90
CA GLU A 140 -9.27 -6.01 -0.47
C GLU A 140 -7.94 -5.65 -1.16
N LEU A 141 -7.29 -4.53 -0.76
CA LEU A 141 -5.95 -4.21 -1.23
C LEU A 141 -4.93 -5.28 -0.83
N VAL A 142 -5.00 -5.74 0.42
CA VAL A 142 -4.12 -6.80 0.92
C VAL A 142 -4.44 -8.12 0.22
N ARG A 143 -5.72 -8.47 0.10
CA ARG A 143 -6.20 -9.67 -0.60
C ARG A 143 -5.78 -9.67 -2.06
N PHE A 144 -5.88 -8.52 -2.75
CA PHE A 144 -5.44 -8.37 -4.13
C PHE A 144 -3.98 -8.76 -4.29
N PHE A 145 -3.08 -8.15 -3.53
CA PHE A 145 -1.66 -8.47 -3.63
C PHE A 145 -1.31 -9.86 -3.07
N ALA A 146 -2.01 -10.36 -2.06
CA ALA A 146 -1.78 -11.70 -1.52
C ALA A 146 -2.09 -12.80 -2.56
N ARG A 147 -3.24 -12.70 -3.26
CA ARG A 147 -3.61 -13.67 -4.31
C ARG A 147 -2.65 -13.65 -5.48
N HIS A 148 -2.19 -12.46 -5.90
CA HIS A 148 -1.26 -12.35 -7.02
C HIS A 148 0.17 -12.74 -6.63
N ALA A 149 0.62 -12.48 -5.39
CA ALA A 149 1.90 -12.99 -4.90
C ALA A 149 1.94 -14.53 -4.81
N ALA A 150 0.78 -15.17 -4.60
CA ALA A 150 0.66 -16.63 -4.64
C ALA A 150 0.64 -17.17 -6.08
N ALA A 151 0.13 -16.40 -7.05
CA ALA A 151 -0.01 -16.81 -8.44
C ALA A 151 1.27 -16.63 -9.27
N VAL A 152 1.99 -15.51 -9.08
CA VAL A 152 3.20 -15.21 -9.84
C VAL A 152 4.34 -16.11 -9.40
N LYS A 153 4.80 -16.98 -10.29
CA LYS A 153 5.91 -17.91 -10.06
C LYS A 153 7.21 -17.45 -10.72
N GLY A 154 7.12 -16.54 -11.68
CA GLY A 154 8.28 -16.03 -12.38
C GLY A 154 7.97 -14.89 -13.33
N LYS A 155 8.94 -14.62 -14.20
CA LYS A 155 8.91 -13.50 -15.14
C LYS A 155 7.66 -13.51 -16.05
N ASP A 156 7.32 -14.66 -16.61
CA ASP A 156 6.22 -14.77 -17.57
C ASP A 156 4.86 -14.46 -16.91
N ASP A 157 4.59 -15.06 -15.75
CA ASP A 157 3.40 -14.78 -14.96
C ASP A 157 3.27 -13.31 -14.61
N PHE A 158 4.42 -12.69 -14.26
CA PHE A 158 4.43 -11.27 -13.92
C PHE A 158 4.19 -10.38 -15.14
N GLN A 159 4.98 -10.55 -16.23
CA GLN A 159 4.96 -9.62 -17.36
C GLN A 159 3.74 -9.78 -18.25
N ARG A 160 3.28 -11.03 -18.47
CA ARG A 160 2.15 -11.33 -19.35
C ARG A 160 0.85 -11.54 -18.59
N GLY A 161 0.89 -11.91 -17.32
CA GLY A 161 -0.27 -12.16 -16.48
C GLY A 161 -0.63 -10.99 -15.58
N PHE A 162 0.13 -10.82 -14.50
CA PHE A 162 -0.17 -9.84 -13.46
C PHE A 162 -0.13 -8.39 -13.95
N GLN A 163 0.91 -8.00 -14.68
CA GLN A 163 1.08 -6.60 -15.09
C GLN A 163 -0.05 -6.10 -16.00
N PRO A 164 -0.48 -6.80 -17.07
CA PRO A 164 -1.62 -6.41 -17.86
C PRO A 164 -2.94 -6.41 -17.07
N HIS A 165 -3.12 -7.38 -16.17
CA HIS A 165 -4.29 -7.40 -15.29
C HIS A 165 -4.33 -6.15 -14.39
N PHE A 166 -3.22 -5.81 -13.75
CA PHE A 166 -3.16 -4.62 -12.89
C PHE A 166 -3.35 -3.32 -13.68
N GLU A 167 -2.87 -3.24 -14.91
CA GLU A 167 -3.13 -2.13 -15.82
C GLU A 167 -4.63 -1.99 -16.11
N ALA A 168 -5.32 -3.09 -16.41
CA ALA A 168 -6.76 -3.11 -16.61
C ALA A 168 -7.52 -2.68 -15.34
N VAL A 169 -7.09 -3.17 -14.16
CA VAL A 169 -7.64 -2.73 -12.86
C VAL A 169 -7.50 -1.21 -12.69
N MET A 170 -6.35 -0.63 -13.03
CA MET A 170 -6.12 0.81 -12.96
C MET A 170 -7.05 1.60 -13.88
N ALA A 171 -7.28 1.10 -15.10
CA ALA A 171 -8.19 1.71 -16.06
C ALA A 171 -9.63 1.70 -15.55
N TYR A 172 -10.14 0.56 -15.09
CA TYR A 172 -11.49 0.46 -14.52
C TYR A 172 -11.65 1.26 -13.22
N HIS A 173 -10.63 1.28 -12.36
CA HIS A 173 -10.65 2.05 -11.13
C HIS A 173 -10.90 3.55 -11.40
N ARG A 174 -10.30 4.10 -12.46
CA ARG A 174 -10.52 5.48 -12.86
C ARG A 174 -11.98 5.75 -13.23
N VAL A 175 -12.67 4.80 -13.86
CA VAL A 175 -14.09 4.91 -14.20
C VAL A 175 -14.95 4.98 -12.94
N PHE A 176 -14.68 4.12 -11.94
CA PHE A 176 -15.42 4.12 -10.67
C PHE A 176 -15.16 5.39 -9.84
N GLU A 177 -13.94 5.92 -9.87
CA GLU A 177 -13.59 7.18 -9.20
C GLU A 177 -14.39 8.37 -9.78
N ILE A 178 -14.55 8.44 -11.11
CA ILE A 178 -15.31 9.47 -11.80
C ILE A 178 -16.81 9.37 -11.44
N LYS A 179 -17.38 8.16 -11.47
CA LYS A 179 -18.78 7.93 -11.10
C LYS A 179 -19.08 8.38 -9.67
N LYS A 180 -18.17 8.16 -8.74
CA LYS A 180 -18.33 8.58 -7.35
C LYS A 180 -18.36 10.11 -7.22
N ARG A 181 -17.53 10.83 -7.98
CA ARG A 181 -17.50 12.30 -7.96
C ARG A 181 -18.70 12.94 -8.66
N GLY A 182 -19.23 12.32 -9.70
CA GLY A 182 -20.39 12.82 -10.44
C GLY A 182 -21.75 12.41 -9.86
N GLY A 183 -21.80 11.60 -8.83
CA GLY A 183 -23.03 11.21 -8.12
C GLY A 183 -23.27 11.99 -6.82
N GLU A 184 -22.42 12.96 -6.51
CA GLU A 184 -22.55 13.87 -5.35
C GLU A 184 -23.12 15.25 -5.76
N GLU A 185 -23.60 15.41 -7.00
CA GLU A 185 -24.41 16.55 -7.48
C GLU A 185 -25.89 16.12 -7.52
#